data_b2c2b0386997a94050168f112106e668
#
_entry.id   b2c2b0386997a94050168f112106e668
#
_cell.length_a   1.000
_cell.length_b   1.000
_cell.length_c   1.000
_cell.angle_alpha   90.00
_cell.angle_beta   90.00
_cell.angle_gamma   90.00
#
_symmetry.space_group_name_H-M   'P 1'
#
loop_
_entity.id
_entity.type
_entity.pdbx_description
1 polymer ?
#
loop_
_entity_poly.entity_id
_entity_poly.type
_entity_poly.pdbx_seq_one_letter_code
_entity_poly.pdbx_strand_id
1 'polypeptide(L)'
;MGNSRDDFTSATKELLANRVGRRCSNPACRKLTCGANTNPEKITNIGVAAHICAAAQGGPRYDASMTPEERKSFENGIWLCQSCSKLIDTDITRYPKELLQSWKQLAEQTAILEVETTSSTPALSNFIWSALIVQPFKMTFIKKVEWRILIKRLKIR
;
A
#
# COMPACT_ATOMS: atom_id res chain seq x y z
N MET A 1 -16.36 -24.64 19.38
CA MET A 1 -14.93 -24.48 19.10
C MET A 1 -14.71 -23.03 18.71
N GLY A 2 -14.04 -22.24 19.54
CA GLY A 2 -13.77 -20.84 19.24
C GLY A 2 -12.90 -20.74 17.99
N ASN A 3 -13.36 -20.00 17.01
CA ASN A 3 -12.59 -19.74 15.77
C ASN A 3 -11.39 -18.86 16.17
N SER A 4 -10.24 -19.49 16.39
CA SER A 4 -9.00 -18.79 16.77
C SER A 4 -8.59 -17.93 15.58
N ARG A 5 -8.65 -16.60 15.76
CA ARG A 5 -8.21 -15.64 14.76
C ARG A 5 -6.71 -15.41 14.88
N ASP A 6 -5.99 -15.55 13.78
CA ASP A 6 -4.54 -15.34 13.71
C ASP A 6 -4.20 -13.85 13.55
N ASP A 7 -4.39 -13.07 14.62
CA ASP A 7 -4.16 -11.63 14.62
C ASP A 7 -2.67 -11.28 14.72
N PHE A 8 -2.29 -10.14 14.09
CA PHE A 8 -0.94 -9.59 14.22
C PHE A 8 -0.62 -9.17 15.64
N THR A 9 0.62 -9.37 16.06
CA THR A 9 1.16 -8.80 17.29
C THR A 9 1.23 -7.28 17.21
N SER A 10 1.33 -6.61 18.35
CA SER A 10 1.52 -5.15 18.39
C SER A 10 2.80 -4.73 17.66
N ALA A 11 3.88 -5.51 17.80
CA ALA A 11 5.14 -5.27 17.09
C ALA A 11 4.98 -5.37 15.58
N THR A 12 4.25 -6.38 15.07
CA THR A 12 3.99 -6.52 13.63
C THR A 12 3.16 -5.36 13.10
N LYS A 13 2.12 -4.93 13.85
CA LYS A 13 1.29 -3.76 13.46
C LYS A 13 2.11 -2.49 13.37
N GLU A 14 2.98 -2.26 14.33
CA GLU A 14 3.86 -1.09 14.38
C GLU A 14 4.88 -1.11 13.25
N LEU A 15 5.46 -2.27 12.94
CA LEU A 15 6.38 -2.45 11.82
C LEU A 15 5.70 -2.15 10.49
N LEU A 16 4.49 -2.69 10.25
CA LEU A 16 3.71 -2.40 9.04
C LEU A 16 3.44 -0.90 8.86
N ALA A 17 3.09 -0.20 9.96
CA ALA A 17 2.84 1.23 9.92
C ALA A 17 4.11 2.04 9.61
N ASN A 18 5.21 1.73 10.28
CA ASN A 18 6.44 2.50 10.19
C ASN A 18 7.12 2.36 8.83
N ARG A 19 7.11 1.15 8.24
CA ARG A 19 7.73 0.89 6.93
C ARG A 19 7.11 1.68 5.78
N VAL A 20 5.89 2.18 5.94
CA VAL A 20 5.20 3.01 4.93
C VAL A 20 5.02 4.47 5.39
N GLY A 21 5.78 4.91 6.40
CA GLY A 21 5.69 6.25 6.97
C GLY A 21 4.30 6.57 7.52
N ARG A 22 3.62 5.56 8.08
CA ARG A 22 2.22 5.65 8.59
C ARG A 22 1.23 6.18 7.55
N ARG A 23 1.51 5.97 6.25
CA ARG A 23 0.60 6.30 5.15
C ARG A 23 -0.14 5.07 4.66
N CYS A 24 -1.35 5.26 4.16
CA CYS A 24 -2.12 4.19 3.52
C CYS A 24 -1.36 3.63 2.31
N SER A 25 -1.20 2.31 2.23
CA SER A 25 -0.48 1.64 1.12
C SER A 25 -1.26 1.62 -0.19
N ASN A 26 -2.57 1.94 -0.19
CA ASN A 26 -3.32 2.10 -1.43
C ASN A 26 -2.74 3.28 -2.23
N PRO A 27 -2.20 3.04 -3.45
CA PRO A 27 -1.54 4.07 -4.26
C PRO A 27 -2.47 5.23 -4.64
N ALA A 28 -3.75 4.98 -4.80
CA ALA A 28 -4.74 6.02 -5.08
C ALA A 28 -5.15 6.83 -3.84
N CYS A 29 -4.77 6.41 -2.63
CA CYS A 29 -5.14 7.06 -1.38
C CYS A 29 -3.98 7.80 -0.72
N ARG A 30 -2.91 7.10 -0.35
CA ARG A 30 -1.70 7.61 0.32
C ARG A 30 -1.96 8.53 1.52
N LYS A 31 -3.15 8.47 2.09
CA LYS A 31 -3.56 9.31 3.24
C LYS A 31 -2.67 9.03 4.44
N LEU A 32 -2.21 10.09 5.10
CA LEU A 32 -1.55 9.97 6.40
C LEU A 32 -2.57 9.42 7.42
N THR A 33 -2.16 8.40 8.17
CA THR A 33 -3.07 7.67 9.07
C THR A 33 -2.83 7.96 10.54
N CYS A 34 -1.79 8.74 10.85
CA CYS A 34 -1.41 9.07 12.23
C CYS A 34 -1.10 10.56 12.34
N GLY A 35 -1.45 11.16 13.46
CA GLY A 35 -1.19 12.56 13.75
C GLY A 35 -1.26 12.85 15.25
N ALA A 36 -1.02 14.13 15.60
CA ALA A 36 -1.10 14.59 16.97
C ALA A 36 -2.53 14.43 17.53
N ASN A 37 -2.62 14.14 18.80
CA ASN A 37 -3.87 14.14 19.55
C ASN A 37 -3.92 15.40 20.43
N THR A 38 -5.12 15.83 20.82
CA THR A 38 -5.29 16.94 21.79
C THR A 38 -4.63 16.61 23.14
N ASN A 39 -4.68 15.35 23.58
CA ASN A 39 -3.90 14.89 24.73
C ASN A 39 -2.44 14.66 24.29
N PRO A 40 -1.45 15.36 24.88
CA PRO A 40 -0.04 15.28 24.48
C PRO A 40 0.60 13.90 24.66
N GLU A 41 0.04 13.04 25.51
CA GLU A 41 0.51 11.67 25.73
C GLU A 41 -0.07 10.66 24.74
N LYS A 42 -0.94 11.10 23.81
CA LYS A 42 -1.65 10.24 22.87
C LYS A 42 -1.39 10.63 21.42
N ILE A 43 -1.63 9.68 20.54
CA ILE A 43 -1.67 9.89 19.09
C ILE A 43 -3.08 9.61 18.55
N THR A 44 -3.47 10.33 17.51
CA THR A 44 -4.65 10.00 16.71
C THR A 44 -4.20 9.06 15.61
N ASN A 45 -4.72 7.82 15.59
CA ASN A 45 -4.38 6.81 14.59
C ASN A 45 -5.66 6.24 13.97
N ILE A 46 -5.79 6.39 12.65
CA ILE A 46 -6.87 5.84 11.82
C ILE A 46 -6.37 4.78 10.85
N GLY A 47 -5.14 4.32 11.05
CA GLY A 47 -4.54 3.24 10.27
C GLY A 47 -4.91 1.87 10.81
N VAL A 48 -4.89 0.89 9.93
CA VAL A 48 -5.23 -0.51 10.20
C VAL A 48 -4.17 -1.41 9.59
N ALA A 49 -3.65 -2.34 10.37
CA ALA A 49 -2.90 -3.47 9.86
C ALA A 49 -3.90 -4.52 9.33
N ALA A 50 -4.14 -4.50 8.02
CA ALA A 50 -5.06 -5.40 7.36
C ALA A 50 -4.34 -6.67 6.91
N HIS A 51 -5.04 -7.82 6.98
CA HIS A 51 -4.53 -9.08 6.42
C HIS A 51 -4.73 -9.09 4.90
N ILE A 52 -3.71 -9.51 4.16
CA ILE A 52 -3.78 -9.78 2.72
C ILE A 52 -4.61 -11.05 2.50
N CYS A 53 -4.22 -12.16 3.12
CA CYS A 53 -5.02 -13.38 3.24
C CYS A 53 -5.60 -13.44 4.65
N ALA A 54 -6.90 -13.67 4.78
CA ALA A 54 -7.62 -13.58 6.05
C ALA A 54 -7.00 -14.35 7.20
N ALA A 55 -7.11 -13.79 8.40
CA ALA A 55 -6.63 -14.39 9.66
C ALA A 55 -7.43 -15.61 10.10
N ALA A 56 -8.61 -15.86 9.55
CA ALA A 56 -9.49 -16.97 9.90
C ALA A 56 -10.28 -17.46 8.70
N GLN A 57 -10.67 -18.73 8.77
CA GLN A 57 -11.52 -19.35 7.76
C GLN A 57 -12.82 -18.55 7.55
N GLY A 58 -13.26 -18.46 6.30
CA GLY A 58 -14.44 -17.69 5.89
C GLY A 58 -14.18 -16.19 5.71
N GLY A 59 -13.00 -15.69 6.04
CA GLY A 59 -12.62 -14.31 5.76
C GLY A 59 -12.16 -14.06 4.32
N PRO A 60 -12.01 -12.78 3.93
CA PRO A 60 -11.59 -12.40 2.57
C PRO A 60 -10.24 -13.00 2.20
N ARG A 61 -10.14 -13.59 1.00
CA ARG A 61 -8.90 -14.17 0.45
C ARG A 61 -8.25 -15.22 1.38
N TYR A 62 -9.05 -15.95 2.17
CA TYR A 62 -8.54 -17.02 3.03
C TYR A 62 -7.80 -18.08 2.23
N ASP A 63 -6.61 -18.42 2.68
CA ASP A 63 -5.76 -19.46 2.09
C ASP A 63 -5.54 -20.57 3.13
N ALA A 64 -6.15 -21.75 2.87
CA ALA A 64 -6.06 -22.90 3.75
C ALA A 64 -4.66 -23.55 3.77
N SER A 65 -3.81 -23.27 2.79
CA SER A 65 -2.42 -23.77 2.74
C SER A 65 -1.48 -23.03 3.67
N MET A 66 -1.84 -21.82 4.10
CA MET A 66 -1.02 -21.03 5.04
C MET A 66 -1.11 -21.58 6.45
N THR A 67 0.03 -21.62 7.13
CA THR A 67 0.12 -21.90 8.56
C THR A 67 -0.38 -20.71 9.40
N PRO A 68 -0.74 -20.92 10.69
CA PRO A 68 -1.06 -19.80 11.58
C PRO A 68 0.07 -18.77 11.72
N GLU A 69 1.33 -19.21 11.67
CA GLU A 69 2.52 -18.37 11.75
C GLU A 69 2.63 -17.47 10.50
N GLU A 70 2.42 -18.04 9.31
CA GLU A 70 2.40 -17.27 8.05
C GLU A 70 1.26 -16.26 8.03
N ARG A 71 0.06 -16.62 8.54
CA ARG A 71 -1.07 -15.69 8.62
C ARG A 71 -0.79 -14.50 9.54
N LYS A 72 -0.04 -14.68 10.64
CA LYS A 72 0.39 -13.63 11.59
C LYS A 72 1.63 -12.87 11.14
N SER A 73 2.30 -13.34 10.08
CA SER A 73 3.58 -12.77 9.65
C SER A 73 3.42 -11.38 9.06
N PHE A 74 4.50 -10.60 9.11
CA PHE A 74 4.61 -9.30 8.44
C PHE A 74 4.28 -9.40 6.94
N GLU A 75 4.66 -10.50 6.28
CA GLU A 75 4.46 -10.70 4.84
C GLU A 75 2.99 -10.72 4.46
N ASN A 76 2.13 -11.25 5.34
CA ASN A 76 0.68 -11.29 5.14
C ASN A 76 -0.04 -10.01 5.58
N GLY A 77 0.68 -8.98 5.99
CA GLY A 77 0.11 -7.71 6.43
C GLY A 77 0.30 -6.57 5.43
N ILE A 78 -0.66 -5.65 5.40
CA ILE A 78 -0.60 -4.40 4.67
C ILE A 78 -1.16 -3.26 5.54
N TRP A 79 -0.51 -2.08 5.55
CA TRP A 79 -0.99 -0.93 6.30
C TRP A 79 -1.92 -0.06 5.47
N LEU A 80 -3.15 0.14 5.93
CA LEU A 80 -4.19 0.89 5.21
C LEU A 80 -4.90 1.87 6.14
N CYS A 81 -5.58 2.88 5.59
CA CYS A 81 -6.60 3.61 6.36
C CYS A 81 -7.88 2.76 6.48
N GLN A 82 -8.74 3.07 7.45
CA GLN A 82 -9.97 2.32 7.71
C GLN A 82 -10.87 2.16 6.47
N SER A 83 -11.02 3.21 5.67
CA SER A 83 -11.83 3.17 4.44
C SER A 83 -11.26 2.20 3.40
N CYS A 84 -9.93 2.23 3.18
CA CYS A 84 -9.28 1.31 2.24
C CYS A 84 -9.26 -0.12 2.76
N SER A 85 -9.09 -0.33 4.07
CA SER A 85 -9.20 -1.66 4.68
C SER A 85 -10.59 -2.26 4.44
N LYS A 86 -11.65 -1.48 4.68
CA LYS A 86 -13.01 -1.93 4.40
C LYS A 86 -13.24 -2.20 2.91
N LEU A 87 -12.71 -1.34 2.04
CA LEU A 87 -12.87 -1.44 0.59
C LEU A 87 -12.32 -2.75 0.04
N ILE A 88 -11.10 -3.14 0.41
CA ILE A 88 -10.44 -4.36 -0.08
C ILE A 88 -11.15 -5.64 0.35
N ASP A 89 -11.83 -5.61 1.49
CA ASP A 89 -12.56 -6.76 2.02
C ASP A 89 -13.99 -6.85 1.49
N THR A 90 -14.52 -5.77 0.92
CA THR A 90 -15.86 -5.73 0.32
C THR A 90 -15.87 -6.30 -1.09
N ASP A 91 -14.80 -6.10 -1.88
CA ASP A 91 -14.71 -6.59 -3.26
C ASP A 91 -13.40 -7.36 -3.46
N ILE A 92 -13.39 -8.62 -3.05
CA ILE A 92 -12.20 -9.50 -3.10
C ILE A 92 -11.77 -9.82 -4.54
N THR A 93 -12.69 -9.79 -5.49
CA THR A 93 -12.39 -10.04 -6.91
C THR A 93 -11.60 -8.89 -7.50
N ARG A 94 -11.96 -7.66 -7.16
CA ARG A 94 -11.26 -6.45 -7.59
C ARG A 94 -9.93 -6.26 -6.87
N TYR A 95 -9.82 -6.75 -5.63
CA TYR A 95 -8.63 -6.63 -4.77
C TYR A 95 -8.04 -7.99 -4.43
N PRO A 96 -7.48 -8.74 -5.41
CA PRO A 96 -6.85 -10.02 -5.17
C PRO A 96 -5.53 -9.87 -4.39
N LYS A 97 -5.02 -10.99 -3.87
CA LYS A 97 -3.79 -11.07 -3.06
C LYS A 97 -2.60 -10.38 -3.74
N GLU A 98 -2.39 -10.65 -5.00
CA GLU A 98 -1.26 -10.15 -5.79
C GLU A 98 -1.25 -8.63 -5.92
N LEU A 99 -2.44 -8.03 -6.07
CA LEU A 99 -2.59 -6.58 -6.11
C LEU A 99 -2.23 -5.95 -4.76
N LEU A 100 -2.68 -6.55 -3.66
CA LEU A 100 -2.36 -6.03 -2.31
C LEU A 100 -0.87 -6.16 -1.99
N GLN A 101 -0.23 -7.23 -2.41
CA GLN A 101 1.22 -7.40 -2.31
C GLN A 101 1.97 -6.33 -3.11
N SER A 102 1.53 -6.05 -4.33
CA SER A 102 2.10 -4.96 -5.15
C SER A 102 1.92 -3.59 -4.49
N TRP A 103 0.77 -3.31 -3.89
CA TRP A 103 0.54 -2.06 -3.15
C TRP A 103 1.48 -1.93 -1.95
N LYS A 104 1.68 -3.01 -1.20
CA LYS A 104 2.61 -3.05 -0.07
C LYS A 104 4.04 -2.72 -0.52
N GLN A 105 4.53 -3.44 -1.52
CA GLN A 105 5.88 -3.24 -2.06
C GLN A 105 6.09 -1.81 -2.57
N LEU A 106 5.14 -1.29 -3.35
CA LEU A 106 5.21 0.06 -3.88
C LEU A 106 5.20 1.11 -2.76
N ALA A 107 4.38 0.92 -1.74
CA ALA A 107 4.31 1.84 -0.61
C ALA A 107 5.60 1.87 0.20
N GLU A 108 6.25 0.71 0.42
CA GLU A 108 7.53 0.60 1.11
C GLU A 108 8.67 1.22 0.29
N GLN A 109 8.72 0.95 -1.01
CA GLN A 109 9.69 1.57 -1.93
C GLN A 109 9.55 3.10 -1.97
N THR A 110 8.32 3.59 -1.99
CA THR A 110 8.07 5.04 -1.96
C THR A 110 8.56 5.65 -0.65
N ALA A 111 8.28 4.99 0.48
CA ALA A 111 8.68 5.49 1.79
C ALA A 111 10.21 5.56 1.94
N ILE A 112 10.96 4.57 1.45
CA ILE A 112 12.43 4.62 1.50
C ILE A 112 13.00 5.69 0.58
N LEU A 113 12.45 5.87 -0.62
CA LEU A 113 12.84 6.94 -1.53
C LEU A 113 12.59 8.33 -0.92
N GLU A 114 11.48 8.51 -0.20
CA GLU A 114 11.20 9.76 0.53
C GLU A 114 12.21 10.02 1.64
N VAL A 115 12.75 8.98 2.28
CA VAL A 115 13.82 9.11 3.29
C VAL A 115 15.16 9.45 2.65
N GLU A 116 15.49 8.86 1.51
CA GLU A 116 16.76 9.04 0.81
C GLU A 116 16.84 10.38 0.06
N THR A 117 15.69 10.89 -0.38
CA THR A 117 15.62 12.14 -1.13
C THR A 117 15.29 13.31 -0.21
N THR A 118 16.22 14.21 0.00
CA THR A 118 15.96 15.53 0.58
C THR A 118 15.21 16.39 -0.45
N SER A 119 13.96 16.03 -0.73
CA SER A 119 13.17 16.76 -1.74
C SER A 119 12.60 18.05 -1.15
N SER A 120 13.17 19.15 -1.57
CA SER A 120 12.65 20.50 -1.36
C SER A 120 11.45 20.85 -2.27
N THR A 121 10.85 19.88 -2.99
CA THR A 121 9.72 20.15 -3.89
C THR A 121 8.60 19.10 -3.79
N PRO A 122 7.37 19.52 -3.43
CA PRO A 122 6.18 18.66 -3.40
C PRO A 122 5.78 18.08 -4.77
N ALA A 123 6.37 18.58 -5.86
CA ALA A 123 6.00 18.23 -7.24
C ALA A 123 6.48 16.86 -7.70
N LEU A 124 7.57 16.33 -7.14
CA LEU A 124 8.15 15.06 -7.61
C LEU A 124 7.42 13.83 -7.07
N SER A 125 6.85 13.90 -5.87
CA SER A 125 6.09 12.77 -5.31
C SER A 125 4.84 12.44 -6.14
N ASN A 126 4.14 13.48 -6.62
CA ASN A 126 2.96 13.29 -7.49
C ASN A 126 3.33 12.75 -8.88
N PHE A 127 4.53 13.08 -9.37
CA PHE A 127 5.00 12.61 -10.69
C PHE A 127 5.42 11.14 -10.67
N ILE A 128 6.07 10.68 -9.59
CA ILE A 128 6.47 9.28 -9.41
C ILE A 128 5.24 8.38 -9.31
N TRP A 129 4.21 8.79 -8.58
CA TRP A 129 2.96 8.05 -8.47
C TRP A 129 2.22 7.95 -9.80
N SER A 130 2.20 9.02 -10.61
CA SER A 130 1.58 9.01 -11.95
C SER A 130 2.31 8.09 -12.93
N ALA A 131 3.63 8.01 -12.85
CA ALA A 131 4.45 7.20 -13.74
C ALA A 131 4.42 5.70 -13.39
N LEU A 132 4.28 5.35 -12.08
CA LEU A 132 4.28 3.96 -11.61
C LEU A 132 2.89 3.30 -11.64
N ILE A 133 1.80 4.07 -11.71
CA ILE A 133 0.42 3.54 -11.83
C ILE A 133 0.15 2.97 -13.24
N VAL A 134 0.99 3.31 -14.24
CA VAL A 134 0.83 2.83 -15.61
C VAL A 134 1.75 1.63 -15.89
N GLN A 135 1.56 0.51 -15.16
CA GLN A 135 2.02 -0.83 -15.60
C GLN A 135 1.41 -1.92 -14.68
N PRO A 136 1.01 -3.11 -15.10
CA PRO A 136 0.92 -3.60 -16.48
C PRO A 136 -0.47 -4.19 -16.81
N PHE A 137 -1.29 -3.51 -17.56
CA PHE A 137 -2.28 -4.23 -18.34
C PHE A 137 -2.29 -3.65 -19.77
N LYS A 138 -1.74 -4.44 -20.70
CA LYS A 138 -1.65 -4.18 -22.15
C LYS A 138 -0.47 -3.32 -22.63
N MET A 139 0.73 -3.87 -22.64
CA MET A 139 1.65 -3.61 -23.72
C MET A 139 1.22 -4.40 -24.95
N THR A 140 0.23 -3.89 -25.67
CA THR A 140 0.04 -4.18 -27.09
C THR A 140 -0.45 -2.89 -27.74
N PHE A 141 0.40 -2.34 -28.59
CA PHE A 141 0.06 -1.26 -29.51
C PHE A 141 -0.21 0.15 -28.95
N ILE A 142 0.80 0.84 -28.46
CA ILE A 142 0.87 2.28 -28.68
C ILE A 142 2.21 2.57 -29.39
N LYS A 143 2.04 3.03 -30.61
CA LYS A 143 3.08 3.19 -31.63
C LYS A 143 4.17 4.15 -31.19
N LYS A 144 5.39 3.85 -31.57
CA LYS A 144 6.65 4.64 -31.62
C LYS A 144 6.54 6.11 -32.07
N VAL A 145 5.36 6.67 -32.23
CA VAL A 145 5.15 7.98 -32.85
C VAL A 145 5.09 9.13 -31.82
N GLU A 146 4.63 8.90 -30.61
CA GLU A 146 4.44 10.00 -29.64
C GLU A 146 5.72 10.44 -28.92
N TRP A 147 6.67 9.54 -28.72
CA TRP A 147 7.97 9.88 -28.10
C TRP A 147 8.82 10.83 -28.96
N ARG A 148 8.66 10.81 -30.28
CA ARG A 148 9.38 11.74 -31.17
C ARG A 148 8.88 13.18 -31.09
N ILE A 149 7.63 13.39 -30.72
CA ILE A 149 7.03 14.73 -30.62
C ILE A 149 7.42 15.39 -29.28
N LEU A 150 7.50 14.63 -28.19
CA LEU A 150 7.89 15.16 -26.87
C LEU A 150 9.35 15.63 -26.83
N ILE A 151 10.27 14.86 -27.45
CA ILE A 151 11.69 15.19 -27.49
C ILE A 151 11.97 16.41 -28.38
N LYS A 152 11.18 16.65 -29.43
CA LYS A 152 11.34 17.86 -30.28
C LYS A 152 10.89 19.14 -29.56
N ARG A 153 9.97 19.08 -28.58
CA ARG A 153 9.55 20.27 -27.81
C ARG A 153 10.50 20.66 -26.68
N LEU A 154 11.38 19.76 -26.24
CA LEU A 154 12.39 20.05 -25.21
C LEU A 154 13.72 20.58 -25.74
N LYS A 155 13.91 20.65 -27.06
CA LYS A 155 15.14 21.17 -27.71
C LYS A 155 15.03 22.58 -28.23
N ILE A 156 13.96 23.33 -27.97
CA ILE A 156 13.81 24.73 -28.37
C ILE A 156 13.56 25.54 -27.07
N ARG A 157 14.63 25.80 -26.31
CA ARG A 157 14.97 27.00 -25.56
C ARG A 157 16.34 26.86 -24.93
#